data_74c8ccb380ef3db3ce51e440c1bc3d69
#
_entry.id   74c8ccb380ef3db3ce51e440c1bc3d69
#
_cell.length_a   1.000
_cell.length_b   1.000
_cell.length_c   1.000
_cell.angle_alpha   90.00
_cell.angle_beta   90.00
_cell.angle_gamma   90.00
#
_symmetry.space_group_name_H-M   'P 1'
#
loop_
_entity.id
_entity.type
_entity.pdbx_description
1 polymer ?
#
loop_
_entity_poly.entity_id
_entity_poly.type
_entity_poly.pdbx_seq_one_letter_code
_entity_poly.pdbx_strand_id
1 'polypeptide(L)'
;MILDESIQFGNKKLLLVLAVPESVCGNNKALTYSDLTTLVLKVSASWKSEDIALELPLHIDLEQIAYCISDNGSNLTCAFKSLNLKHIMDVNHQFSLIIKSVFENNVLFNNYTKALSLFRAQKSLSKIARIVSPNQRIMSRFMNFTPLFQWGIKMIILLDNNKLTQEEETALSFLKPYRSFIFDTYQILIRLNNMQKFLKNNGFSDKNAKEAMSLFSDMNSNNSLKIKEQLEAYFADLSSKTEDNKTICCSSDIIESCFSRYKAIVKGNKSVGISDLCLCIAAMLGENNLDKTRCAMETVKMKRLKEWNAKNISKTLFAEKKELNKILTEFIC
;
A
#
# COMPACT_ATOMS: atom_id res chain seq x y z
N MET A 1 -1.98 3.77 -16.47
CA MET A 1 -1.89 2.34 -16.10
C MET A 1 -1.39 2.22 -14.67
N ILE A 2 -1.92 1.31 -13.85
CA ILE A 2 -1.46 1.06 -12.47
C ILE A 2 -0.97 -0.38 -12.40
N LEU A 3 0.22 -0.59 -11.83
CA LEU A 3 0.82 -1.91 -11.70
C LEU A 3 1.33 -2.15 -10.29
N ASP A 4 1.21 -3.39 -9.84
CA ASP A 4 1.86 -3.84 -8.61
C ASP A 4 2.11 -5.35 -8.65
N GLU A 5 3.20 -5.76 -7.98
CA GLU A 5 3.50 -7.15 -7.67
C GLU A 5 2.93 -7.48 -6.29
N SER A 6 1.95 -8.38 -6.24
CA SER A 6 1.40 -8.74 -4.95
C SER A 6 2.37 -9.55 -4.10
N ILE A 7 2.10 -9.47 -2.85
CA ILE A 7 2.68 -10.22 -1.75
C ILE A 7 2.66 -11.73 -2.03
N GLN A 8 3.76 -12.36 -1.68
CA GLN A 8 3.93 -13.82 -1.68
C GLN A 8 2.78 -14.52 -0.97
N PHE A 9 2.01 -15.29 -1.72
CA PHE A 9 1.21 -16.37 -1.20
C PHE A 9 1.98 -17.68 -1.45
N GLY A 10 2.61 -18.19 -0.41
CA GLY A 10 3.53 -19.32 -0.56
C GLY A 10 4.82 -18.87 -1.29
N ASN A 11 5.18 -19.57 -2.35
CA ASN A 11 6.36 -19.31 -3.18
C ASN A 11 6.05 -18.55 -4.49
N LYS A 12 4.87 -17.93 -4.61
CA LYS A 12 4.43 -17.27 -5.85
C LYS A 12 4.00 -15.83 -5.64
N LYS A 13 4.20 -15.03 -6.68
CA LYS A 13 3.81 -13.64 -6.79
C LYS A 13 2.77 -13.45 -7.92
N LEU A 14 1.83 -12.57 -7.70
CA LEU A 14 0.83 -12.16 -8.67
C LEU A 14 1.22 -10.80 -9.25
N LEU A 15 1.33 -10.69 -10.57
CA LEU A 15 1.40 -9.40 -11.27
C LEU A 15 -0.02 -8.99 -11.64
N LEU A 16 -0.42 -7.79 -11.21
CA LEU A 16 -1.69 -7.17 -11.56
C LEU A 16 -1.43 -5.86 -12.29
N VAL A 17 -2.04 -5.72 -13.47
CA VAL A 17 -1.95 -4.53 -14.29
C VAL A 17 -3.37 -4.05 -14.60
N LEU A 18 -3.64 -2.79 -14.27
CA LEU A 18 -4.94 -2.16 -14.40
C LEU A 18 -4.86 -0.95 -15.34
N ALA A 19 -5.81 -0.82 -16.24
CA ALA A 19 -6.02 0.40 -16.98
C ALA A 19 -7.00 1.32 -16.24
N VAL A 20 -6.72 2.61 -16.33
CA VAL A 20 -7.57 3.71 -15.86
C VAL A 20 -7.74 4.67 -17.02
N PRO A 21 -8.96 4.99 -17.47
CA PRO A 21 -9.17 6.04 -18.46
C PRO A 21 -8.67 7.39 -17.97
N GLU A 22 -8.02 8.17 -18.83
CA GLU A 22 -7.51 9.50 -18.45
C GLU A 22 -8.66 10.44 -17.98
N SER A 23 -9.85 10.27 -18.54
CA SER A 23 -11.04 11.08 -18.23
C SER A 23 -11.55 10.97 -16.80
N VAL A 24 -11.15 9.96 -16.03
CA VAL A 24 -11.55 9.82 -14.62
C VAL A 24 -10.57 10.47 -13.63
N CYS A 25 -9.39 10.89 -14.10
CA CYS A 25 -8.41 11.55 -13.27
C CYS A 25 -8.85 12.99 -12.94
N GLY A 26 -8.72 13.42 -11.68
CA GLY A 26 -9.01 14.80 -11.26
C GLY A 26 -10.47 15.15 -11.04
N ASN A 27 -11.37 14.20 -10.98
CA ASN A 27 -12.82 14.42 -10.83
C ASN A 27 -13.28 14.61 -9.36
N ASN A 28 -12.42 15.09 -8.47
CA ASN A 28 -12.69 15.29 -7.05
C ASN A 28 -13.16 14.00 -6.34
N LYS A 29 -12.82 12.86 -6.88
CA LYS A 29 -13.23 11.54 -6.39
C LYS A 29 -12.09 10.53 -6.56
N ALA A 30 -11.83 9.77 -5.51
CA ALA A 30 -10.91 8.65 -5.61
C ALA A 30 -11.41 7.61 -6.62
N LEU A 31 -10.47 6.92 -7.28
CA LEU A 31 -10.77 5.81 -8.19
C LEU A 31 -11.61 4.75 -7.47
N THR A 32 -12.56 4.20 -8.18
CA THR A 32 -13.42 3.08 -7.75
C THR A 32 -13.16 1.86 -8.63
N TYR A 33 -13.65 0.71 -8.22
CA TYR A 33 -13.48 -0.52 -9.02
C TYR A 33 -14.14 -0.45 -10.40
N SER A 34 -15.21 0.33 -10.56
CA SER A 34 -15.87 0.55 -11.83
C SER A 34 -15.03 1.34 -12.84
N ASP A 35 -14.07 2.12 -12.36
CA ASP A 35 -13.19 2.95 -13.19
C ASP A 35 -12.01 2.16 -13.78
N LEU A 36 -11.90 0.86 -13.44
CA LEU A 36 -10.73 0.05 -13.73
C LEU A 36 -11.03 -1.07 -14.72
N THR A 37 -10.05 -1.37 -15.56
CA THR A 37 -10.06 -2.56 -16.42
C THR A 37 -8.81 -3.38 -16.15
N THR A 38 -8.97 -4.68 -15.93
CA THR A 38 -7.82 -5.59 -15.78
C THR A 38 -7.19 -5.84 -17.15
N LEU A 39 -5.92 -5.50 -17.29
CA LEU A 39 -5.14 -5.79 -18.50
C LEU A 39 -4.34 -7.08 -18.35
N VAL A 40 -3.66 -7.26 -17.21
CA VAL A 40 -2.88 -8.47 -16.92
C VAL A 40 -3.16 -8.91 -15.48
N LEU A 41 -3.40 -10.22 -15.31
CA LEU A 41 -3.42 -10.90 -14.04
C LEU A 41 -2.67 -12.22 -14.25
N LYS A 42 -1.44 -12.27 -13.77
CA LYS A 42 -0.54 -13.41 -14.02
C LYS A 42 0.22 -13.81 -12.78
N VAL A 43 0.45 -15.10 -12.62
CA VAL A 43 1.13 -15.70 -11.47
C VAL A 43 2.47 -16.26 -11.90
N SER A 44 3.54 -15.94 -11.18
CA SER A 44 4.88 -16.48 -11.37
C SER A 44 5.55 -16.75 -10.02
N ALA A 45 6.66 -17.48 -10.02
CA ALA A 45 7.50 -17.66 -8.83
C ALA A 45 8.18 -16.34 -8.42
N SER A 46 8.56 -15.53 -9.42
CA SER A 46 9.10 -14.19 -9.23
C SER A 46 8.80 -13.35 -10.47
N TRP A 47 8.88 -12.03 -10.31
CA TRP A 47 8.81 -11.08 -11.41
C TRP A 47 10.10 -10.26 -11.42
N LYS A 48 10.93 -10.50 -12.40
CA LYS A 48 12.10 -9.65 -12.67
C LYS A 48 11.72 -8.57 -13.67
N SER A 49 12.55 -7.54 -13.78
CA SER A 49 12.33 -6.44 -14.74
C SER A 49 12.16 -6.93 -16.18
N GLU A 50 13.00 -7.91 -16.57
CA GLU A 50 12.93 -8.49 -17.90
C GLU A 50 11.62 -9.24 -18.15
N ASP A 51 11.15 -10.01 -17.16
CA ASP A 51 9.88 -10.76 -17.27
C ASP A 51 8.70 -9.81 -17.44
N ILE A 52 8.68 -8.71 -16.68
CA ILE A 52 7.62 -7.68 -16.76
C ILE A 52 7.69 -6.97 -18.12
N ALA A 53 8.91 -6.61 -18.57
CA ALA A 53 9.11 -5.92 -19.84
C ALA A 53 8.71 -6.79 -21.05
N LEU A 54 8.90 -8.11 -20.98
CA LEU A 54 8.43 -9.04 -22.00
C LEU A 54 6.93 -9.28 -21.97
N GLU A 55 6.35 -9.30 -20.76
CA GLU A 55 4.92 -9.61 -20.57
C GLU A 55 4.00 -8.48 -21.00
N LEU A 56 4.33 -7.23 -20.69
CA LEU A 56 3.43 -6.09 -20.95
C LEU A 56 3.07 -5.93 -22.44
N PRO A 57 4.01 -5.96 -23.41
CA PRO A 57 3.68 -5.79 -24.82
C PRO A 57 2.83 -6.92 -25.42
N LEU A 58 2.79 -8.10 -24.76
CA LEU A 58 1.95 -9.22 -25.24
C LEU A 58 0.46 -8.97 -25.05
N HIS A 59 0.09 -8.04 -24.14
CA HIS A 59 -1.29 -7.82 -23.72
C HIS A 59 -1.74 -6.37 -23.90
N ILE A 60 -0.81 -5.45 -24.12
CA ILE A 60 -1.05 -4.02 -24.06
C ILE A 60 -0.36 -3.34 -25.23
N ASP A 61 -1.11 -2.51 -25.94
CA ASP A 61 -0.54 -1.55 -26.86
C ASP A 61 0.09 -0.40 -26.04
N LEU A 62 1.42 -0.38 -25.98
CA LEU A 62 2.16 0.56 -25.15
C LEU A 62 2.03 2.01 -25.61
N GLU A 63 1.71 2.25 -26.89
CA GLU A 63 1.50 3.61 -27.44
C GLU A 63 0.25 4.27 -26.86
N GLN A 64 -0.71 3.49 -26.38
CA GLN A 64 -1.91 3.99 -25.72
C GLN A 64 -1.70 4.32 -24.23
N ILE A 65 -0.50 4.06 -23.68
CA ILE A 65 -0.22 4.26 -22.27
C ILE A 65 0.45 5.62 -22.04
N ALA A 66 -0.31 6.58 -21.56
CA ALA A 66 0.22 7.91 -21.24
C ALA A 66 1.28 7.87 -20.11
N TYR A 67 1.03 7.07 -19.06
CA TYR A 67 1.97 6.87 -17.94
C TYR A 67 1.61 5.64 -17.11
N CYS A 68 2.56 5.22 -16.28
CA CYS A 68 2.43 4.11 -15.33
C CYS A 68 2.55 4.60 -13.91
N ILE A 69 1.71 4.09 -13.00
CA ILE A 69 1.79 4.34 -11.56
C ILE A 69 2.18 3.04 -10.88
N SER A 70 3.18 3.08 -10.04
CA SER A 70 3.55 1.95 -9.16
C SER A 70 4.32 2.45 -7.93
N ASP A 71 4.63 1.52 -7.03
CA ASP A 71 5.65 1.78 -6.02
C ASP A 71 7.04 1.98 -6.69
N ASN A 72 8.06 2.29 -5.87
CA ASN A 72 9.44 2.46 -6.35
C ASN A 72 10.21 1.13 -6.36
N GLY A 73 9.54 0.01 -6.59
CA GLY A 73 10.16 -1.30 -6.74
C GLY A 73 11.15 -1.32 -7.92
N SER A 74 12.38 -1.78 -7.68
CA SER A 74 13.43 -1.77 -8.71
C SER A 74 13.03 -2.54 -9.98
N ASN A 75 12.29 -3.66 -9.83
CA ASN A 75 11.85 -4.46 -10.97
C ASN A 75 10.89 -3.68 -11.87
N LEU A 76 9.89 -3.01 -11.29
CA LEU A 76 8.91 -2.20 -12.04
C LEU A 76 9.59 -0.99 -12.68
N THR A 77 10.40 -0.27 -11.92
CA THR A 77 11.12 0.92 -12.41
C THR A 77 12.04 0.59 -13.57
N CYS A 78 12.80 -0.51 -13.49
CA CYS A 78 13.67 -0.95 -14.57
C CYS A 78 12.88 -1.42 -15.80
N ALA A 79 11.75 -2.13 -15.61
CA ALA A 79 10.88 -2.55 -16.69
C ALA A 79 10.29 -1.34 -17.45
N PHE A 80 9.77 -0.33 -16.73
CA PHE A 80 9.25 0.87 -17.38
C PHE A 80 10.32 1.65 -18.14
N LYS A 81 11.53 1.74 -17.58
CA LYS A 81 12.65 2.38 -18.26
C LYS A 81 13.03 1.65 -19.55
N SER A 82 13.08 0.32 -19.54
CA SER A 82 13.41 -0.47 -20.73
C SER A 82 12.34 -0.37 -21.83
N LEU A 83 11.07 -0.16 -21.44
CA LEU A 83 9.94 0.02 -22.34
C LEU A 83 9.69 1.49 -22.71
N ASN A 84 10.54 2.41 -22.26
CA ASN A 84 10.39 3.86 -22.44
C ASN A 84 9.01 4.39 -21.96
N LEU A 85 8.45 3.80 -20.89
CA LEU A 85 7.18 4.22 -20.30
C LEU A 85 7.43 5.27 -19.22
N LYS A 86 6.62 6.32 -19.23
CA LYS A 86 6.63 7.38 -18.21
C LYS A 86 6.18 6.81 -16.87
N HIS A 87 7.04 6.86 -15.85
CA HIS A 87 6.74 6.34 -14.50
C HIS A 87 6.41 7.47 -13.54
N ILE A 88 5.25 7.37 -12.92
CA ILE A 88 4.75 8.20 -11.81
C ILE A 88 4.84 7.36 -10.54
N MET A 89 5.61 7.83 -9.59
CA MET A 89 5.76 7.15 -8.30
C MET A 89 4.51 7.36 -7.44
N ASP A 90 4.00 6.29 -6.86
CA ASP A 90 2.84 6.33 -5.97
C ASP A 90 3.03 7.30 -4.80
N VAL A 91 2.06 8.18 -4.58
CA VAL A 91 2.13 9.23 -3.57
C VAL A 91 2.27 8.68 -2.14
N ASN A 92 1.66 7.54 -1.83
CA ASN A 92 1.69 6.96 -0.49
C ASN A 92 3.07 6.38 -0.19
N HIS A 93 3.65 5.67 -1.16
CA HIS A 93 5.00 5.15 -1.08
C HIS A 93 6.03 6.29 -1.00
N GLN A 94 5.86 7.34 -1.80
CA GLN A 94 6.77 8.48 -1.76
C GLN A 94 6.71 9.23 -0.43
N PHE A 95 5.52 9.46 0.11
CA PHE A 95 5.38 10.09 1.44
C PHE A 95 6.01 9.25 2.54
N SER A 96 5.88 7.91 2.44
CA SER A 96 6.58 6.99 3.34
C SER A 96 8.10 7.11 3.27
N LEU A 97 8.66 7.27 2.07
CA LEU A 97 10.11 7.47 1.88
C LEU A 97 10.57 8.82 2.43
N ILE A 98 9.78 9.87 2.22
CA ILE A 98 10.02 11.21 2.80
C ILE A 98 10.02 11.14 4.33
N ILE A 99 9.02 10.51 4.92
CA ILE A 99 8.94 10.31 6.36
C ILE A 99 10.15 9.51 6.86
N LYS A 100 10.50 8.43 6.17
CA LYS A 100 11.65 7.59 6.50
C LYS A 100 12.94 8.41 6.51
N SER A 101 13.21 9.19 5.49
CA SER A 101 14.43 9.99 5.37
C SER A 101 14.62 10.98 6.54
N VAL A 102 13.51 11.53 7.06
CA VAL A 102 13.55 12.51 8.17
C VAL A 102 13.63 11.83 9.53
N PHE A 103 12.97 10.68 9.72
CA PHE A 103 12.80 10.08 11.04
C PHE A 103 13.66 8.83 11.30
N GLU A 104 14.19 8.15 10.30
CA GLU A 104 14.95 6.90 10.47
C GLU A 104 16.15 7.07 11.41
N ASN A 105 16.89 8.15 11.27
CA ASN A 105 18.07 8.46 12.09
C ASN A 105 17.78 9.53 13.15
N ASN A 106 16.51 9.87 13.39
CA ASN A 106 16.14 10.84 14.40
C ASN A 106 16.22 10.23 15.81
N VAL A 107 17.07 10.78 16.67
CA VAL A 107 17.32 10.27 18.04
C VAL A 107 16.04 10.25 18.88
N LEU A 108 15.23 11.33 18.82
CA LEU A 108 13.98 11.40 19.59
C LEU A 108 12.98 10.36 19.11
N PHE A 109 12.86 10.16 17.79
CA PHE A 109 11.99 9.13 17.22
C PHE A 109 12.40 7.73 17.68
N ASN A 110 13.69 7.41 17.60
CA ASN A 110 14.19 6.09 17.98
C ASN A 110 14.04 5.83 19.48
N ASN A 111 14.34 6.82 20.32
CA ASN A 111 14.16 6.71 21.76
C ASN A 111 12.68 6.59 22.16
N TYR A 112 11.80 7.40 21.55
CA TYR A 112 10.34 7.33 21.77
C TYR A 112 9.78 5.96 21.41
N THR A 113 10.07 5.47 20.20
CA THR A 113 9.55 4.17 19.74
C THR A 113 10.10 2.99 20.58
N LYS A 114 11.36 3.08 21.04
CA LYS A 114 11.93 2.11 21.97
C LYS A 114 11.23 2.14 23.33
N ALA A 115 10.97 3.33 23.88
CA ALA A 115 10.23 3.49 25.13
C ALA A 115 8.81 2.92 25.03
N LEU A 116 8.10 3.15 23.91
CA LEU A 116 6.78 2.55 23.66
C LEU A 116 6.83 1.01 23.62
N SER A 117 7.84 0.44 22.99
CA SER A 117 8.00 -1.02 22.92
C SER A 117 8.23 -1.62 24.30
N LEU A 118 9.09 -1.00 25.12
CA LEU A 118 9.33 -1.42 26.49
C LEU A 118 8.08 -1.29 27.36
N PHE A 119 7.41 -0.14 27.30
CA PHE A 119 6.15 0.09 28.02
C PHE A 119 5.11 -0.97 27.67
N ARG A 120 4.93 -1.25 26.39
CA ARG A 120 4.00 -2.30 25.92
C ARG A 120 4.38 -3.68 26.45
N ALA A 121 5.64 -4.06 26.33
CA ALA A 121 6.13 -5.37 26.79
C ALA A 121 5.88 -5.58 28.29
N GLN A 122 6.08 -4.53 29.10
CA GLN A 122 5.92 -4.60 30.55
C GLN A 122 4.47 -4.52 31.02
N LYS A 123 3.61 -3.80 30.30
CA LYS A 123 2.27 -3.42 30.79
C LYS A 123 1.09 -4.08 30.07
N SER A 124 1.32 -4.82 28.97
CA SER A 124 0.23 -5.43 28.20
C SER A 124 -0.61 -6.46 28.96
N LEU A 125 -0.07 -7.09 29.99
CA LEU A 125 -0.77 -8.05 30.86
C LEU A 125 -0.97 -7.53 32.29
N SER A 126 -0.80 -6.22 32.53
CA SER A 126 -0.95 -5.59 33.83
C SER A 126 -2.35 -4.99 34.02
N LYS A 127 -2.65 -4.52 35.26
CA LYS A 127 -3.90 -3.82 35.59
C LYS A 127 -4.12 -2.56 34.72
N ILE A 128 -3.05 -1.96 34.20
CA ILE A 128 -3.10 -0.75 33.37
C ILE A 128 -3.04 -1.08 31.85
N ALA A 129 -3.36 -2.30 31.46
CA ALA A 129 -3.34 -2.73 30.04
C ALA A 129 -4.21 -1.86 29.12
N ARG A 130 -5.24 -1.18 29.67
CA ARG A 130 -6.12 -0.27 28.93
C ARG A 130 -5.42 0.94 28.30
N ILE A 131 -4.29 1.37 28.86
CA ILE A 131 -3.52 2.53 28.37
C ILE A 131 -2.29 2.13 27.56
N VAL A 132 -2.13 0.85 27.23
CA VAL A 132 -0.95 0.36 26.51
C VAL A 132 -0.94 0.86 25.06
N SER A 133 0.24 1.22 24.58
CA SER A 133 0.47 1.73 23.23
C SER A 133 0.08 0.70 22.15
N PRO A 134 -0.31 1.15 20.94
CA PRO A 134 -0.53 0.27 19.80
C PRO A 134 0.72 -0.57 19.48
N ASN A 135 0.53 -1.71 18.83
CA ASN A 135 1.64 -2.53 18.39
C ASN A 135 2.42 -1.83 17.26
N GLN A 136 3.73 -1.87 17.32
CA GLN A 136 4.58 -1.35 16.26
C GLN A 136 4.76 -2.42 15.19
N ARG A 137 4.51 -2.05 13.94
CA ARG A 137 4.80 -2.91 12.79
C ARG A 137 6.26 -2.75 12.38
N ILE A 138 6.97 -3.86 12.20
CA ILE A 138 8.36 -3.85 11.71
C ILE A 138 8.36 -3.55 10.20
N MET A 139 7.51 -4.25 9.46
CA MET A 139 7.32 -4.02 8.02
C MET A 139 6.44 -2.79 7.79
N SER A 140 6.78 -2.00 6.79
CA SER A 140 6.08 -0.76 6.44
C SER A 140 5.98 0.21 7.63
N ARG A 141 7.05 0.27 8.44
CA ARG A 141 7.11 1.05 9.69
C ARG A 141 6.71 2.51 9.44
N PHE A 142 7.26 3.12 8.40
CA PHE A 142 7.05 4.53 8.10
C PHE A 142 5.71 4.85 7.42
N MET A 143 4.98 3.83 6.95
CA MET A 143 3.60 4.01 6.47
C MET A 143 2.56 4.00 7.59
N ASN A 144 2.88 3.43 8.77
CA ASN A 144 1.89 3.07 9.78
C ASN A 144 2.20 3.55 11.19
N PHE A 145 3.01 4.57 11.39
CA PHE A 145 3.31 5.01 12.75
C PHE A 145 2.41 6.14 13.28
N THR A 146 1.54 6.71 12.45
CA THR A 146 0.51 7.68 12.90
C THR A 146 -0.23 7.23 14.15
N PRO A 147 -0.68 5.96 14.30
CA PRO A 147 -1.35 5.49 15.51
C PRO A 147 -0.51 5.63 16.78
N LEU A 148 0.82 5.54 16.69
CA LEU A 148 1.71 5.67 17.85
C LEU A 148 1.72 7.11 18.38
N PHE A 149 1.78 8.08 17.48
CA PHE A 149 1.75 9.50 17.83
C PHE A 149 0.35 9.94 18.25
N GLN A 150 -0.70 9.44 17.60
CA GLN A 150 -2.08 9.66 18.02
C GLN A 150 -2.34 9.14 19.43
N TRP A 151 -1.82 7.95 19.76
CA TRP A 151 -1.87 7.42 21.12
C TRP A 151 -1.10 8.32 22.10
N GLY A 152 0.10 8.75 21.74
CA GLY A 152 0.90 9.67 22.58
C GLY A 152 0.14 10.95 22.91
N ILE A 153 -0.48 11.59 21.92
CA ILE A 153 -1.33 12.77 22.13
C ILE A 153 -2.49 12.47 23.09
N LYS A 154 -3.20 11.35 22.90
CA LYS A 154 -4.32 10.97 23.76
C LYS A 154 -3.86 10.77 25.22
N MET A 155 -2.73 10.11 25.43
CA MET A 155 -2.21 9.88 26.78
C MET A 155 -1.76 11.19 27.45
N ILE A 156 -1.14 12.10 26.71
CA ILE A 156 -0.77 13.43 27.19
C ILE A 156 -2.01 14.23 27.62
N ILE A 157 -3.07 14.21 26.80
CA ILE A 157 -4.35 14.89 27.11
C ILE A 157 -4.98 14.31 28.41
N LEU A 158 -4.95 12.98 28.59
CA LEU A 158 -5.47 12.34 29.79
C LEU A 158 -4.65 12.69 31.03
N LEU A 159 -3.31 12.75 30.92
CA LEU A 159 -2.42 13.21 31.98
C LEU A 159 -2.73 14.66 32.39
N ASP A 160 -2.85 15.57 31.42
CA ASP A 160 -3.11 16.99 31.67
C ASP A 160 -4.45 17.26 32.34
N ASN A 161 -5.44 16.39 32.08
CA ASN A 161 -6.79 16.53 32.63
C ASN A 161 -7.03 15.68 33.89
N ASN A 162 -6.00 15.08 34.49
CA ASN A 162 -6.07 14.25 35.70
C ASN A 162 -7.13 13.12 35.56
N LYS A 163 -7.21 12.47 34.39
CA LYS A 163 -8.19 11.41 34.09
C LYS A 163 -7.62 10.00 34.27
N LEU A 164 -6.45 9.88 34.85
CA LEU A 164 -5.72 8.64 35.06
C LEU A 164 -5.57 8.34 36.54
N THR A 165 -5.36 7.08 36.86
CA THR A 165 -4.98 6.68 38.24
C THR A 165 -3.51 7.02 38.50
N GLN A 166 -3.12 7.12 39.76
CA GLN A 166 -1.73 7.39 40.16
C GLN A 166 -0.75 6.37 39.58
N GLU A 167 -1.14 5.10 39.46
CA GLU A 167 -0.33 4.05 38.85
C GLU A 167 -0.14 4.32 37.35
N GLU A 168 -1.20 4.72 36.64
CA GLU A 168 -1.16 5.04 35.20
C GLU A 168 -0.33 6.30 34.94
N GLU A 169 -0.49 7.35 35.73
CA GLU A 169 0.32 8.58 35.64
C GLU A 169 1.80 8.31 35.83
N THR A 170 2.14 7.50 36.84
CA THR A 170 3.53 7.10 37.10
C THR A 170 4.07 6.29 35.91
N ALA A 171 3.29 5.35 35.39
CA ALA A 171 3.69 4.51 34.28
C ALA A 171 3.86 5.29 32.95
N LEU A 172 3.10 6.38 32.75
CA LEU A 172 3.19 7.25 31.58
C LEU A 172 4.18 8.41 31.71
N SER A 173 4.83 8.56 32.87
CA SER A 173 5.78 9.65 33.14
C SER A 173 6.91 9.75 32.11
N PHE A 174 7.25 8.63 31.44
CA PHE A 174 8.25 8.57 30.38
C PHE A 174 7.87 9.40 29.14
N LEU A 175 6.60 9.78 28.96
CA LEU A 175 6.15 10.63 27.83
C LEU A 175 6.58 12.10 28.00
N LYS A 176 6.83 12.57 29.21
CA LYS A 176 7.15 13.97 29.50
C LYS A 176 8.27 14.55 28.62
N PRO A 177 9.45 13.89 28.47
CA PRO A 177 10.55 14.42 27.66
C PRO A 177 10.25 14.40 26.15
N TYR A 178 9.26 13.65 25.70
CA TYR A 178 8.88 13.55 24.28
C TYR A 178 7.69 14.46 23.90
N ARG A 179 7.11 15.19 24.84
CA ARG A 179 5.86 15.93 24.64
C ARG A 179 5.89 16.81 23.38
N SER A 180 6.83 17.74 23.28
CA SER A 180 6.95 18.64 22.14
C SER A 180 7.16 17.87 20.83
N PHE A 181 8.01 16.85 20.85
CA PHE A 181 8.29 15.99 19.70
C PHE A 181 7.04 15.23 19.23
N ILE A 182 6.23 14.70 20.17
CA ILE A 182 4.98 14.00 19.87
C ILE A 182 3.98 14.95 19.20
N PHE A 183 3.81 16.17 19.73
CA PHE A 183 2.90 17.16 19.15
C PHE A 183 3.34 17.58 17.75
N ASP A 184 4.59 17.95 17.56
CA ASP A 184 5.14 18.35 16.26
C ASP A 184 5.00 17.23 15.22
N THR A 185 5.45 16.03 15.55
CA THR A 185 5.37 14.88 14.62
C THR A 185 3.92 14.54 14.31
N TYR A 186 3.02 14.57 15.27
CA TYR A 186 1.60 14.29 15.03
C TYR A 186 0.98 15.31 14.07
N GLN A 187 1.30 16.60 14.20
CA GLN A 187 0.84 17.64 13.29
C GLN A 187 1.36 17.40 11.87
N ILE A 188 2.63 17.04 11.71
CA ILE A 188 3.21 16.66 10.42
C ILE A 188 2.42 15.51 9.78
N LEU A 189 2.18 14.45 10.54
CA LEU A 189 1.49 13.25 10.04
C LEU A 189 0.04 13.52 9.63
N ILE A 190 -0.70 14.34 10.39
CA ILE A 190 -2.06 14.74 10.00
C ILE A 190 -2.05 15.49 8.67
N ARG A 191 -1.12 16.43 8.50
CA ARG A 191 -1.03 17.22 7.27
C ARG A 191 -0.64 16.35 6.07
N LEU A 192 0.31 15.43 6.23
CA LEU A 192 0.66 14.45 5.19
C LEU A 192 -0.54 13.57 4.82
N ASN A 193 -1.29 13.07 5.81
CA ASN A 193 -2.49 12.27 5.56
C ASN A 193 -3.57 13.07 4.82
N ASN A 194 -3.76 14.35 5.16
CA ASN A 194 -4.71 15.22 4.48
C ASN A 194 -4.26 15.53 3.04
N MET A 195 -2.99 15.80 2.83
CA MET A 195 -2.39 16.00 1.51
C MET A 195 -2.54 14.74 0.64
N GLN A 196 -2.28 13.57 1.20
CA GLN A 196 -2.45 12.29 0.53
C GLN A 196 -3.91 12.06 0.08
N LYS A 197 -4.87 12.29 0.98
CA LYS A 197 -6.30 12.20 0.66
C LYS A 197 -6.70 13.22 -0.42
N PHE A 198 -6.19 14.43 -0.32
CA PHE A 198 -6.44 15.48 -1.31
C PHE A 198 -5.94 15.05 -2.70
N LEU A 199 -4.69 14.62 -2.81
CA LEU A 199 -4.09 14.18 -4.08
C LEU A 199 -4.74 12.91 -4.63
N LYS A 200 -5.15 11.99 -3.76
CA LYS A 200 -5.89 10.78 -4.16
C LYS A 200 -7.23 11.12 -4.83
N ASN A 201 -7.94 12.13 -4.35
CA ASN A 201 -9.25 12.52 -4.86
C ASN A 201 -9.15 13.44 -6.08
N ASN A 202 -8.19 14.37 -6.06
CA ASN A 202 -8.09 15.45 -7.04
C ASN A 202 -7.04 15.18 -8.12
N GLY A 203 -6.19 14.16 -7.95
CA GLY A 203 -5.03 13.95 -8.80
C GLY A 203 -3.95 14.99 -8.58
N PHE A 204 -2.84 14.83 -9.31
CA PHE A 204 -1.75 15.79 -9.33
C PHE A 204 -1.90 16.75 -10.53
N SER A 205 -1.76 18.02 -10.27
CA SER A 205 -1.52 19.13 -11.19
C SER A 205 -0.76 20.21 -10.45
N ASP A 206 -0.12 21.14 -11.13
CA ASP A 206 0.62 22.24 -10.46
C ASP A 206 -0.28 23.07 -9.54
N LYS A 207 -1.55 23.24 -9.91
CA LYS A 207 -2.56 23.89 -9.05
C LYS A 207 -2.78 23.09 -7.78
N ASN A 208 -3.03 21.79 -7.91
CA ASN A 208 -3.29 20.89 -6.77
C ASN A 208 -2.05 20.71 -5.89
N ALA A 209 -0.84 20.73 -6.47
CA ALA A 209 0.41 20.73 -5.72
C ALA A 209 0.56 21.97 -4.82
N LYS A 210 0.27 23.17 -5.35
CA LYS A 210 0.30 24.42 -4.57
C LYS A 210 -0.72 24.41 -3.44
N GLU A 211 -1.94 23.93 -3.70
CA GLU A 211 -2.99 23.79 -2.69
C GLU A 211 -2.58 22.76 -1.62
N ALA A 212 -2.05 21.62 -2.02
CA ALA A 212 -1.54 20.62 -1.09
C ALA A 212 -0.40 21.15 -0.22
N MET A 213 0.56 21.89 -0.79
CA MET A 213 1.66 22.49 -0.05
C MET A 213 1.20 23.56 0.94
N SER A 214 0.09 24.24 0.69
CA SER A 214 -0.48 25.23 1.62
C SER A 214 -0.83 24.63 3.00
N LEU A 215 -1.08 23.32 3.07
CA LEU A 215 -1.31 22.61 4.33
C LEU A 215 -0.11 22.67 5.30
N PHE A 216 1.08 22.98 4.79
CA PHE A 216 2.32 23.08 5.57
C PHE A 216 2.77 24.53 5.80
N SER A 217 2.03 25.54 5.36
CA SER A 217 2.45 26.94 5.36
C SER A 217 2.84 27.47 6.75
N ASP A 218 2.12 27.06 7.79
CA ASP A 218 2.30 27.49 9.18
C ASP A 218 3.30 26.62 10.00
N MET A 219 3.89 25.59 9.38
CA MET A 219 4.83 24.70 10.06
C MET A 219 6.27 25.11 9.86
N ASN A 220 7.01 25.32 10.96
CA ASN A 220 8.38 25.84 10.96
C ASN A 220 9.37 25.00 11.79
N SER A 221 8.97 23.78 12.24
CA SER A 221 9.91 22.88 12.92
C SER A 221 10.97 22.36 11.94
N ASN A 222 12.14 22.00 12.47
CA ASN A 222 13.22 21.44 11.64
C ASN A 222 12.78 20.20 10.85
N ASN A 223 11.94 19.33 11.44
CA ASN A 223 11.42 18.15 10.76
C ASN A 223 10.41 18.55 9.65
N SER A 224 9.54 19.53 9.92
CA SER A 224 8.57 19.99 8.91
C SER A 224 9.24 20.69 7.73
N LEU A 225 10.30 21.46 7.96
CA LEU A 225 11.07 22.10 6.89
C LEU A 225 11.74 21.07 5.98
N LYS A 226 12.37 20.04 6.54
CA LYS A 226 12.96 18.94 5.76
C LYS A 226 11.91 18.17 4.94
N ILE A 227 10.71 18.00 5.49
CA ILE A 227 9.61 17.35 4.77
C ILE A 227 9.12 18.25 3.63
N LYS A 228 8.95 19.56 3.86
CA LYS A 228 8.58 20.51 2.81
C LYS A 228 9.55 20.46 1.62
N GLU A 229 10.85 20.53 1.88
CA GLU A 229 11.89 20.47 0.84
C GLU A 229 11.75 19.19 -0.02
N GLN A 230 11.55 18.06 0.61
CA GLN A 230 11.41 16.80 -0.12
C GLN A 230 10.06 16.66 -0.86
N LEU A 231 8.97 17.24 -0.31
CA LEU A 231 7.69 17.32 -1.01
C LEU A 231 7.79 18.22 -2.24
N GLU A 232 8.46 19.37 -2.14
CA GLU A 232 8.72 20.26 -3.26
C GLU A 232 9.52 19.58 -4.36
N ALA A 233 10.58 18.84 -3.99
CA ALA A 233 11.36 18.04 -4.95
C ALA A 233 10.52 16.95 -5.64
N TYR A 234 9.66 16.26 -4.89
CA TYR A 234 8.75 15.26 -5.45
C TYR A 234 7.72 15.90 -6.39
N PHE A 235 7.11 17.01 -6.02
CA PHE A 235 6.13 17.68 -6.86
C PHE A 235 6.79 18.31 -8.11
N ALA A 236 8.02 18.77 -8.02
CA ALA A 236 8.78 19.21 -9.20
C ALA A 236 9.06 18.05 -10.17
N ASP A 237 9.39 16.85 -9.65
CA ASP A 237 9.53 15.65 -10.49
C ASP A 237 8.20 15.27 -11.18
N LEU A 238 7.08 15.30 -10.46
CA LEU A 238 5.76 15.05 -11.05
C LEU A 238 5.40 16.10 -12.10
N SER A 239 5.65 17.39 -11.84
CA SER A 239 5.39 18.48 -12.76
C SER A 239 6.17 18.31 -14.07
N SER A 240 7.44 17.90 -14.00
CA SER A 240 8.27 17.62 -15.18
C SER A 240 7.74 16.47 -16.05
N LYS A 241 6.89 15.61 -15.47
CA LYS A 241 6.27 14.46 -16.14
C LYS A 241 4.82 14.70 -16.56
N THR A 242 4.23 15.81 -16.15
CA THR A 242 2.84 16.15 -16.44
C THR A 242 2.80 17.22 -17.52
N GLU A 243 1.91 17.10 -18.48
CA GLU A 243 1.69 18.12 -19.49
C GLU A 243 0.96 19.33 -18.87
N ASP A 244 1.24 20.52 -19.38
CA ASP A 244 0.61 21.76 -18.91
C ASP A 244 -0.92 21.65 -18.87
N ASN A 245 -1.49 22.10 -17.76
CA ASN A 245 -2.94 22.06 -17.49
C ASN A 245 -3.60 20.67 -17.44
N LYS A 246 -2.83 19.58 -17.48
CA LYS A 246 -3.36 18.24 -17.25
C LYS A 246 -3.36 17.87 -15.78
N THR A 247 -4.32 17.02 -15.42
CA THR A 247 -4.36 16.39 -14.10
C THR A 247 -4.12 14.91 -14.27
N ILE A 248 -3.17 14.35 -13.51
CA ILE A 248 -2.83 12.94 -13.54
C ILE A 248 -3.21 12.25 -12.23
N CYS A 249 -3.60 10.99 -12.30
CA CYS A 249 -3.68 10.14 -11.13
C CYS A 249 -2.26 9.86 -10.59
N CYS A 250 -2.08 9.90 -9.28
CA CYS A 250 -0.77 9.70 -8.63
C CYS A 250 -0.84 8.71 -7.45
N SER A 251 -1.94 7.97 -7.30
CA SER A 251 -2.12 6.97 -6.25
C SER A 251 -2.44 5.59 -6.83
N SER A 252 -1.76 4.58 -6.30
CA SER A 252 -2.01 3.16 -6.59
C SER A 252 -2.84 2.46 -5.51
N ASP A 253 -3.39 3.16 -4.52
CA ASP A 253 -4.16 2.59 -3.40
C ASP A 253 -5.25 1.61 -3.82
N ILE A 254 -5.82 1.82 -5.00
CA ILE A 254 -6.90 0.97 -5.50
C ILE A 254 -6.42 -0.47 -5.75
N ILE A 255 -5.17 -0.65 -6.22
CA ILE A 255 -4.60 -1.98 -6.44
C ILE A 255 -4.32 -2.69 -5.11
N GLU A 256 -3.85 -1.95 -4.09
CA GLU A 256 -3.70 -2.49 -2.74
C GLU A 256 -5.05 -2.92 -2.15
N SER A 257 -6.12 -2.17 -2.43
CA SER A 257 -7.49 -2.54 -2.05
C SER A 257 -7.94 -3.84 -2.71
N CYS A 258 -7.62 -4.06 -3.99
CA CYS A 258 -7.89 -5.31 -4.70
C CYS A 258 -7.19 -6.50 -4.01
N PHE A 259 -5.91 -6.36 -3.69
CA PHE A 259 -5.17 -7.40 -2.98
C PHE A 259 -5.69 -7.64 -1.56
N SER A 260 -6.08 -6.58 -0.86
CA SER A 260 -6.64 -6.69 0.50
C SER A 260 -7.95 -7.46 0.51
N ARG A 261 -8.83 -7.25 -0.47
CA ARG A 261 -10.07 -8.03 -0.62
C ARG A 261 -9.79 -9.48 -0.94
N TYR A 262 -8.89 -9.76 -1.87
CA TYR A 262 -8.48 -11.13 -2.16
C TYR A 262 -7.94 -11.83 -0.90
N LYS A 263 -7.06 -11.17 -0.16
CA LYS A 263 -6.54 -11.69 1.11
C LYS A 263 -7.65 -11.97 2.14
N ALA A 264 -8.67 -11.11 2.21
CA ALA A 264 -9.80 -11.32 3.10
C ALA A 264 -10.60 -12.59 2.74
N ILE A 265 -10.77 -12.88 1.43
CA ILE A 265 -11.44 -14.10 0.95
C ILE A 265 -10.64 -15.36 1.37
N VAL A 266 -9.30 -15.33 1.23
CA VAL A 266 -8.45 -16.49 1.53
C VAL A 266 -8.01 -16.58 2.99
N LYS A 267 -8.26 -15.55 3.80
CA LYS A 267 -7.76 -15.40 5.19
C LYS A 267 -8.16 -16.57 6.12
N GLY A 268 -9.26 -17.25 5.82
CA GLY A 268 -9.72 -18.42 6.60
C GLY A 268 -8.77 -19.63 6.55
N ASN A 269 -7.84 -19.65 5.60
CA ASN A 269 -6.91 -20.76 5.43
C ASN A 269 -5.48 -20.27 5.21
N LYS A 270 -4.69 -20.26 6.28
CA LYS A 270 -3.28 -19.81 6.27
C LYS A 270 -2.35 -20.65 5.40
N SER A 271 -2.81 -21.84 4.97
CA SER A 271 -2.04 -22.76 4.14
C SER A 271 -2.35 -22.65 2.65
N VAL A 272 -3.27 -21.76 2.26
CA VAL A 272 -3.62 -21.57 0.84
C VAL A 272 -2.61 -20.61 0.21
N GLY A 273 -1.85 -21.12 -0.76
CA GLY A 273 -1.09 -20.32 -1.70
C GLY A 273 -2.01 -19.59 -2.72
N ILE A 274 -1.41 -19.02 -3.76
CA ILE A 274 -2.20 -18.46 -4.88
C ILE A 274 -2.93 -19.61 -5.58
N SER A 275 -4.25 -19.47 -5.70
CA SER A 275 -5.13 -20.40 -6.42
C SER A 275 -5.91 -19.63 -7.49
N ASP A 276 -6.73 -20.32 -8.28
CA ASP A 276 -7.66 -19.73 -9.25
C ASP A 276 -8.61 -18.69 -8.65
N LEU A 277 -8.80 -18.69 -7.33
CA LEU A 277 -9.49 -17.60 -6.61
C LEU A 277 -8.86 -16.21 -6.86
N CYS A 278 -7.60 -16.13 -7.30
CA CYS A 278 -7.01 -14.84 -7.67
C CYS A 278 -7.76 -14.16 -8.83
N LEU A 279 -8.46 -14.93 -9.67
CA LEU A 279 -9.32 -14.42 -10.75
C LEU A 279 -10.48 -13.56 -10.21
N CYS A 280 -10.88 -13.73 -8.94
CA CYS A 280 -11.90 -12.88 -8.33
C CYS A 280 -11.45 -11.40 -8.29
N ILE A 281 -10.14 -11.11 -8.32
CA ILE A 281 -9.64 -9.74 -8.40
C ILE A 281 -10.15 -9.09 -9.70
N ALA A 282 -9.94 -9.76 -10.85
CA ALA A 282 -10.44 -9.27 -12.14
C ALA A 282 -11.97 -9.18 -12.18
N ALA A 283 -12.65 -10.15 -11.56
CA ALA A 283 -14.12 -10.18 -11.52
C ALA A 283 -14.74 -9.05 -10.67
N MET A 284 -13.99 -8.46 -9.72
CA MET A 284 -14.46 -7.34 -8.93
C MET A 284 -14.33 -5.98 -9.65
N LEU A 285 -13.59 -5.93 -10.75
CA LEU A 285 -13.23 -4.70 -11.46
C LEU A 285 -14.14 -4.44 -12.66
N GLY A 286 -14.26 -3.17 -13.03
CA GLY A 286 -15.12 -2.72 -14.08
C GLY A 286 -16.60 -2.61 -13.64
N GLU A 287 -17.44 -2.21 -14.60
CA GLU A 287 -18.88 -2.18 -14.37
C GLU A 287 -19.44 -3.61 -14.31
N ASN A 288 -19.84 -4.02 -13.13
CA ASN A 288 -20.52 -5.30 -12.90
C ASN A 288 -22.04 -5.09 -12.97
N ASN A 289 -22.66 -5.63 -14.01
CA ASN A 289 -24.10 -5.71 -14.12
C ASN A 289 -24.57 -7.16 -14.36
N LEU A 290 -25.86 -7.40 -14.20
CA LEU A 290 -26.44 -8.74 -14.32
C LEU A 290 -26.22 -9.35 -15.71
N ASP A 291 -26.24 -8.53 -16.77
CA ASP A 291 -26.09 -9.00 -18.15
C ASP A 291 -24.66 -9.46 -18.43
N LYS A 292 -23.65 -8.70 -17.97
CA LYS A 292 -22.24 -9.12 -18.06
C LYS A 292 -22.00 -10.41 -17.28
N THR A 293 -22.57 -10.51 -16.07
CA THR A 293 -22.44 -11.70 -15.23
C THR A 293 -23.08 -12.91 -15.92
N ARG A 294 -24.30 -12.77 -16.45
CA ARG A 294 -24.99 -13.84 -17.19
C ARG A 294 -24.18 -14.26 -18.42
N CYS A 295 -23.74 -13.31 -19.23
CA CYS A 295 -22.91 -13.57 -20.41
C CYS A 295 -21.63 -14.31 -20.05
N ALA A 296 -20.94 -13.92 -18.97
CA ALA A 296 -19.75 -14.62 -18.49
C ALA A 296 -20.05 -16.06 -18.06
N MET A 297 -21.15 -16.30 -17.34
CA MET A 297 -21.57 -17.64 -16.90
C MET A 297 -21.95 -18.55 -18.08
N GLU A 298 -22.53 -17.98 -19.13
CA GLU A 298 -22.92 -18.73 -20.33
C GLU A 298 -21.74 -19.04 -21.26
N THR A 299 -20.73 -18.13 -21.31
CA THR A 299 -19.61 -18.22 -22.26
C THR A 299 -18.39 -18.91 -21.69
N VAL A 300 -18.12 -18.76 -20.38
CA VAL A 300 -16.92 -19.31 -19.73
C VAL A 300 -17.18 -20.74 -19.28
N LYS A 301 -16.62 -21.70 -20.01
CA LYS A 301 -16.72 -23.12 -19.65
C LYS A 301 -15.72 -23.47 -18.53
N MET A 302 -16.11 -24.32 -17.59
CA MET A 302 -15.24 -24.83 -16.52
C MET A 302 -13.96 -25.50 -17.05
N LYS A 303 -13.97 -26.03 -18.27
CA LYS A 303 -12.77 -26.56 -18.92
C LYS A 303 -11.71 -25.47 -19.13
N ARG A 304 -12.08 -24.26 -19.57
CA ARG A 304 -11.16 -23.13 -19.75
C ARG A 304 -10.53 -22.68 -18.42
N LEU A 305 -11.33 -22.67 -17.35
CA LEU A 305 -10.81 -22.35 -16.01
C LEU A 305 -9.76 -23.38 -15.55
N LYS A 306 -10.03 -24.68 -15.77
CA LYS A 306 -9.08 -25.75 -15.45
C LYS A 306 -7.80 -25.66 -16.28
N GLU A 307 -7.91 -25.36 -17.56
CA GLU A 307 -6.76 -25.16 -18.46
C GLU A 307 -5.92 -23.95 -18.04
N TRP A 308 -6.58 -22.84 -17.71
CA TRP A 308 -5.91 -21.65 -17.20
C TRP A 308 -5.18 -21.95 -15.87
N ASN A 309 -5.84 -22.65 -14.96
CA ASN A 309 -5.28 -23.05 -13.68
C ASN A 309 -4.04 -23.95 -13.88
N ALA A 310 -4.13 -24.95 -14.71
CA ALA A 310 -3.01 -25.85 -15.02
C ALA A 310 -1.80 -25.10 -15.64
N LYS A 311 -2.07 -24.07 -16.44
CA LYS A 311 -1.03 -23.26 -17.11
C LYS A 311 -0.38 -22.25 -16.17
N ASN A 312 -1.16 -21.59 -15.30
CA ASN A 312 -0.73 -20.43 -14.54
C ASN A 312 -0.46 -20.71 -13.06
N ILE A 313 -1.08 -21.76 -12.50
CA ILE A 313 -1.00 -22.07 -11.07
C ILE A 313 -0.39 -23.44 -10.91
N SER A 314 0.72 -23.54 -10.17
CA SER A 314 1.30 -24.86 -9.84
C SER A 314 0.43 -25.60 -8.83
N LYS A 315 0.75 -26.88 -8.62
CA LYS A 315 0.15 -27.70 -7.57
C LYS A 315 0.19 -26.97 -6.23
N THR A 316 -0.89 -27.07 -5.48
CA THR A 316 -0.94 -26.53 -4.12
C THR A 316 -0.06 -27.37 -3.19
N LEU A 317 0.46 -26.79 -2.12
CA LEU A 317 1.20 -27.53 -1.07
C LEU A 317 0.42 -28.77 -0.56
N PHE A 318 -0.91 -28.66 -0.52
CA PHE A 318 -1.77 -29.79 -0.14
C PHE A 318 -1.71 -30.90 -1.20
N ALA A 319 -1.75 -30.56 -2.49
CA ALA A 319 -1.63 -31.55 -3.57
C ALA A 319 -0.24 -32.21 -3.57
N GLU A 320 0.82 -31.44 -3.36
CA GLU A 320 2.20 -31.95 -3.25
C GLU A 320 2.35 -32.89 -2.05
N LYS A 321 1.82 -32.53 -0.88
CA LYS A 321 1.80 -33.39 0.30
C LYS A 321 1.00 -34.69 0.07
N LYS A 322 -0.14 -34.60 -0.64
CA LYS A 322 -0.95 -35.77 -0.98
C LYS A 322 -0.21 -36.70 -1.93
N GLU A 323 0.52 -36.20 -2.91
CA GLU A 323 1.39 -36.98 -3.78
C GLU A 323 2.54 -37.65 -3.02
N LEU A 324 3.20 -36.90 -2.15
CA LEU A 324 4.26 -37.43 -1.30
C LEU A 324 3.73 -38.56 -0.43
N ASN A 325 2.56 -38.40 0.18
CA ASN A 325 1.94 -39.44 0.99
C ASN A 325 1.57 -40.69 0.17
N LYS A 326 1.12 -40.52 -1.09
CA LYS A 326 0.88 -41.69 -1.98
C LYS A 326 2.17 -42.46 -2.25
N ILE A 327 3.25 -41.72 -2.61
CA ILE A 327 4.56 -42.33 -2.82
C ILE A 327 5.01 -43.08 -1.56
N LEU A 328 4.91 -42.46 -0.38
CA LEU A 328 5.25 -43.09 0.89
C LEU A 328 4.45 -44.38 1.16
N THR A 329 3.16 -44.38 0.83
CA THR A 329 2.29 -45.56 1.02
C THR A 329 2.71 -46.70 0.11
N GLU A 330 3.18 -46.40 -1.12
CA GLU A 330 3.69 -47.41 -2.07
C GLU A 330 5.02 -48.02 -1.63
N PHE A 331 5.81 -47.33 -0.79
CA PHE A 331 7.07 -47.85 -0.24
C PHE A 331 6.91 -48.60 1.10
N ILE A 332 5.78 -48.44 1.77
CA ILE A 332 5.54 -49.03 3.10
C ILE A 332 4.68 -50.32 2.98
N CYS A 333 4.00 -50.52 1.87
CA CYS A 333 3.32 -51.78 1.50
C CYS A 333 4.23 -52.66 0.67
#